data_2d432db0044b7640901a2db3c4d65a29
#
_entry.id   2d432db0044b7640901a2db3c4d65a29
#
_cell.length_a   1.000
_cell.length_b   1.000
_cell.length_c   1.000
_cell.angle_alpha   90.00
_cell.angle_beta   90.00
_cell.angle_gamma   90.00
#
_symmetry.space_group_name_H-M   'P 1'
#
loop_
_entity.id
_entity.type
_entity.pdbx_description
1 polymer ?
#
loop_
_entity_poly.entity_id
_entity_poly.type
_entity_poly.pdbx_seq_one_letter_code
_entity_poly.pdbx_strand_id
1 'polypeptide(L)'
;MEEKKKAKVGAVICEYNPLHQGHRFQIREIRQLIGEEGVILSLMSGDFVQRGEPAVYDKYDRAKAALSAGADLVLELPYPWSASVAECFASGAISILKDLGVVDSLFFGSEEKTGQELALYAERCATDEYRKALAQLRKEEKRLPFPKLNDLCYKKLYDREPELCANEILGTQYISEIHRQKAPISYQALRILPGISASAIREELREQDFGASLEKGERAILTVLGLSQGKDRFSKKSGGCADLKELLEAVRTPADTDARLKRELLSTVLQTPGEILREKPLFTVLLGANEKGRKLLSGIRKNKNLQIVTKQARTWPKGDLQKQYALYLKAQSFYASFCQEKRAGNTLLKKQPVFI
;
A
#
# COMPACT_ATOMS: atom_id res chain seq x y z
N MET A 1 -34.77 -26.17 -8.06
CA MET A 1 -34.20 -25.00 -7.34
C MET A 1 -32.86 -24.72 -7.99
N GLU A 2 -32.76 -23.69 -8.82
CA GLU A 2 -31.45 -23.24 -9.34
C GLU A 2 -30.59 -22.84 -8.15
N GLU A 3 -29.44 -23.49 -7.97
CA GLU A 3 -28.42 -23.00 -7.06
C GLU A 3 -28.05 -21.56 -7.48
N LYS A 4 -28.40 -20.59 -6.66
CA LYS A 4 -27.95 -19.20 -6.88
C LYS A 4 -26.44 -19.21 -6.93
N LYS A 5 -25.86 -19.11 -8.12
CA LYS A 5 -24.43 -19.03 -8.36
C LYS A 5 -23.87 -17.90 -7.48
N LYS A 6 -22.98 -18.24 -6.55
CA LYS A 6 -22.36 -17.26 -5.65
C LYS A 6 -21.71 -16.16 -6.48
N ALA A 7 -22.02 -14.90 -6.19
CA ALA A 7 -21.42 -13.77 -6.88
C ALA A 7 -19.89 -13.79 -6.72
N LYS A 8 -19.15 -13.63 -7.81
CA LYS A 8 -17.67 -13.59 -7.80
C LYS A 8 -17.18 -12.32 -7.09
N VAL A 9 -16.15 -12.45 -6.29
CA VAL A 9 -15.49 -11.31 -5.63
C VAL A 9 -14.10 -11.10 -6.25
N GLY A 10 -13.97 -10.02 -7.02
CA GLY A 10 -12.71 -9.57 -7.58
C GLY A 10 -12.08 -8.50 -6.69
N ALA A 11 -10.84 -8.70 -6.26
CA ALA A 11 -10.11 -7.73 -5.46
C ALA A 11 -9.08 -6.96 -6.29
N VAL A 12 -8.80 -5.72 -5.91
CA VAL A 12 -7.66 -4.92 -6.38
C VAL A 12 -6.97 -4.28 -5.19
N ILE A 13 -5.64 -4.35 -5.15
CA ILE A 13 -4.80 -3.63 -4.18
C ILE A 13 -4.38 -2.31 -4.84
N CYS A 14 -4.65 -1.18 -4.20
CA CYS A 14 -4.54 0.12 -4.85
C CYS A 14 -4.17 1.24 -3.87
N GLU A 15 -3.80 2.39 -4.42
CA GLU A 15 -3.59 3.63 -3.67
C GLU A 15 -4.62 4.69 -4.03
N TYR A 16 -5.03 4.76 -5.31
CA TYR A 16 -5.88 5.81 -5.86
C TYR A 16 -5.42 7.22 -5.42
N ASN A 17 -4.15 7.50 -5.66
CA ASN A 17 -3.46 8.68 -5.14
C ASN A 17 -2.95 9.65 -6.24
N PRO A 18 -3.85 10.39 -6.93
CA PRO A 18 -5.30 10.24 -6.93
C PRO A 18 -5.82 9.13 -7.87
N LEU A 19 -7.13 8.88 -7.82
CA LEU A 19 -7.81 8.04 -8.81
C LEU A 19 -7.84 8.75 -10.17
N HIS A 20 -7.43 8.05 -11.24
CA HIS A 20 -7.36 8.60 -12.60
C HIS A 20 -7.98 7.66 -13.64
N GLN A 21 -7.94 8.04 -14.92
CA GLN A 21 -8.58 7.28 -16.01
C GLN A 21 -8.10 5.83 -16.13
N GLY A 22 -6.81 5.57 -15.89
CA GLY A 22 -6.28 4.20 -15.89
C GLY A 22 -6.92 3.32 -14.81
N HIS A 23 -7.14 3.86 -13.61
CA HIS A 23 -7.84 3.14 -12.55
C HIS A 23 -9.32 2.90 -12.90
N ARG A 24 -10.01 3.89 -13.51
CA ARG A 24 -11.39 3.72 -13.99
C ARG A 24 -11.49 2.63 -15.06
N PHE A 25 -10.54 2.59 -15.96
CA PHE A 25 -10.44 1.54 -16.97
C PHE A 25 -10.27 0.17 -16.31
N GLN A 26 -9.32 0.02 -15.39
CA GLN A 26 -9.10 -1.24 -14.66
C GLN A 26 -10.36 -1.72 -13.94
N ILE A 27 -11.07 -0.84 -13.24
CA ILE A 27 -12.33 -1.18 -12.54
C ILE A 27 -13.38 -1.69 -13.54
N ARG A 28 -13.49 -1.07 -14.73
CA ARG A 28 -14.42 -1.52 -15.79
C ARG A 28 -14.04 -2.89 -16.33
N GLU A 29 -12.76 -3.12 -16.60
CA GLU A 29 -12.28 -4.44 -17.06
C GLU A 29 -12.57 -5.53 -16.03
N ILE A 30 -12.32 -5.25 -14.75
CA ILE A 30 -12.68 -6.19 -13.67
C ILE A 30 -14.18 -6.47 -13.67
N ARG A 31 -15.02 -5.43 -13.83
CA ARG A 31 -16.50 -5.59 -13.89
C ARG A 31 -16.91 -6.52 -15.01
N GLN A 32 -16.32 -6.39 -16.21
CA GLN A 32 -16.59 -7.27 -17.35
C GLN A 32 -16.22 -8.73 -17.05
N LEU A 33 -15.08 -8.95 -16.37
CA LEU A 33 -14.57 -10.30 -16.06
C LEU A 33 -15.38 -11.02 -14.99
N ILE A 34 -15.86 -10.31 -13.97
CA ILE A 34 -16.63 -10.90 -12.86
C ILE A 34 -18.14 -10.84 -13.08
N GLY A 35 -18.59 -10.03 -14.05
CA GLY A 35 -20.00 -9.80 -14.36
C GLY A 35 -20.68 -8.77 -13.46
N GLU A 36 -21.88 -8.34 -13.86
CA GLU A 36 -22.62 -7.30 -13.12
C GLU A 36 -23.00 -7.71 -11.68
N GLU A 37 -23.28 -8.96 -11.43
CA GLU A 37 -23.59 -9.47 -10.08
C GLU A 37 -22.34 -9.65 -9.20
N GLY A 38 -21.14 -9.58 -9.79
CA GLY A 38 -19.87 -9.66 -9.06
C GLY A 38 -19.65 -8.46 -8.13
N VAL A 39 -18.76 -8.61 -7.16
CA VAL A 39 -18.38 -7.55 -6.22
C VAL A 39 -16.91 -7.17 -6.44
N ILE A 40 -16.63 -5.88 -6.65
CA ILE A 40 -15.28 -5.33 -6.73
C ILE A 40 -14.87 -4.81 -5.35
N LEU A 41 -13.86 -5.46 -4.75
CA LEU A 41 -13.26 -5.07 -3.49
C LEU A 41 -11.95 -4.33 -3.76
N SER A 42 -11.87 -3.07 -3.38
CA SER A 42 -10.62 -2.29 -3.38
C SER A 42 -9.99 -2.33 -1.99
N LEU A 43 -8.81 -2.94 -1.86
CA LEU A 43 -7.99 -2.84 -0.66
C LEU A 43 -7.01 -1.68 -0.87
N MET A 44 -7.29 -0.55 -0.24
CA MET A 44 -6.66 0.73 -0.55
C MET A 44 -5.72 1.18 0.58
N SER A 45 -4.52 1.64 0.22
CA SER A 45 -3.62 2.29 1.18
C SER A 45 -4.31 3.41 1.95
N GLY A 46 -4.05 3.48 3.25
CA GLY A 46 -4.59 4.51 4.13
C GLY A 46 -3.98 5.90 3.88
N ASP A 47 -3.63 6.58 4.96
CA ASP A 47 -3.17 7.97 4.95
C ASP A 47 -1.76 8.13 4.36
N PHE A 48 -0.93 7.07 4.43
CA PHE A 48 0.38 7.00 3.81
C PHE A 48 0.43 5.88 2.79
N VAL A 49 1.09 6.15 1.67
CA VAL A 49 1.17 5.25 0.51
C VAL A 49 2.50 4.51 0.46
N GLN A 50 2.62 3.53 -0.43
CA GLN A 50 3.73 2.57 -0.50
C GLN A 50 5.13 3.23 -0.57
N ARG A 51 5.24 4.40 -1.18
CA ARG A 51 6.49 5.15 -1.26
C ARG A 51 6.87 5.89 0.03
N GLY A 52 6.07 5.80 1.11
CA GLY A 52 6.30 6.48 2.38
C GLY A 52 5.88 7.95 2.36
N GLU A 53 5.05 8.33 1.40
CA GLU A 53 4.52 9.69 1.25
C GLU A 53 3.10 9.80 1.82
N PRO A 54 2.67 10.99 2.28
CA PRO A 54 1.27 11.24 2.58
C PRO A 54 0.45 11.16 1.30
N ALA A 55 -0.76 10.62 1.39
CA ALA A 55 -1.69 10.63 0.28
C ALA A 55 -2.16 12.07 0.01
N VAL A 56 -2.35 12.43 -1.28
CA VAL A 56 -2.76 13.78 -1.71
C VAL A 56 -4.17 14.13 -1.20
N TYR A 57 -5.08 13.16 -1.24
CA TYR A 57 -6.42 13.28 -0.67
C TYR A 57 -6.60 12.29 0.47
N ASP A 58 -7.46 12.65 1.42
CA ASP A 58 -7.74 11.72 2.50
C ASP A 58 -8.40 10.42 2.01
N LYS A 59 -8.28 9.39 2.79
CA LYS A 59 -8.72 8.04 2.42
C LYS A 59 -10.22 7.92 2.16
N TYR A 60 -11.06 8.73 2.81
CA TYR A 60 -12.51 8.68 2.61
C TYR A 60 -12.91 9.36 1.30
N ASP A 61 -12.25 10.46 0.91
CA ASP A 61 -12.46 11.10 -0.39
C ASP A 61 -11.98 10.18 -1.53
N ARG A 62 -10.85 9.48 -1.34
CA ARG A 62 -10.38 8.47 -2.29
C ARG A 62 -11.31 7.26 -2.38
N ALA A 63 -11.86 6.82 -1.25
CA ALA A 63 -12.87 5.74 -1.23
C ALA A 63 -14.15 6.15 -1.95
N LYS A 64 -14.62 7.40 -1.75
CA LYS A 64 -15.77 7.94 -2.49
C LYS A 64 -15.52 7.94 -4.00
N ALA A 65 -14.32 8.37 -4.43
CA ALA A 65 -13.95 8.35 -5.84
C ALA A 65 -13.92 6.93 -6.40
N ALA A 66 -13.42 5.94 -5.64
CA ALA A 66 -13.39 4.54 -6.03
C ALA A 66 -14.80 3.96 -6.19
N LEU A 67 -15.69 4.22 -5.23
CA LEU A 67 -17.09 3.80 -5.32
C LEU A 67 -17.79 4.43 -6.53
N SER A 68 -17.58 5.73 -6.77
CA SER A 68 -18.12 6.43 -7.95
C SER A 68 -17.53 5.92 -9.27
N ALA A 69 -16.37 5.26 -9.24
CA ALA A 69 -15.74 4.63 -10.40
C ALA A 69 -16.22 3.19 -10.65
N GLY A 70 -17.02 2.61 -9.75
CA GLY A 70 -17.60 1.27 -9.88
C GLY A 70 -17.06 0.21 -8.93
N ALA A 71 -16.20 0.56 -7.96
CA ALA A 71 -15.89 -0.32 -6.84
C ALA A 71 -17.13 -0.49 -5.94
N ASP A 72 -17.27 -1.66 -5.31
CA ASP A 72 -18.42 -1.96 -4.46
C ASP A 72 -18.10 -1.88 -2.98
N LEU A 73 -16.86 -2.25 -2.61
CA LEU A 73 -16.36 -2.25 -1.23
C LEU A 73 -14.94 -1.70 -1.20
N VAL A 74 -14.70 -0.74 -0.31
CA VAL A 74 -13.34 -0.19 -0.09
C VAL A 74 -12.94 -0.44 1.34
N LEU A 75 -11.89 -1.24 1.51
CA LEU A 75 -11.24 -1.52 2.79
C LEU A 75 -9.84 -0.87 2.81
N GLU A 76 -9.35 -0.57 3.98
CA GLU A 76 -8.03 0.02 4.16
C GLU A 76 -6.94 -1.05 4.37
N LEU A 77 -5.86 -0.96 3.62
CA LEU A 77 -4.58 -1.54 4.02
C LEU A 77 -3.95 -0.59 5.04
N PRO A 78 -3.91 -0.95 6.34
CA PRO A 78 -3.48 -0.02 7.37
C PRO A 78 -1.96 0.22 7.37
N TYR A 79 -1.53 1.35 7.93
CA TYR A 79 -0.14 1.55 8.32
C TYR A 79 0.26 0.53 9.42
N PRO A 80 1.46 -0.08 9.38
CA PRO A 80 2.61 0.28 8.54
C PRO A 80 2.68 -0.43 7.18
N TRP A 81 1.85 -1.43 6.91
CA TRP A 81 1.93 -2.22 5.66
C TRP A 81 1.70 -1.36 4.43
N SER A 82 0.77 -0.39 4.48
CA SER A 82 0.48 0.52 3.36
C SER A 82 1.67 1.38 2.94
N ALA A 83 2.64 1.62 3.83
CA ALA A 83 3.82 2.46 3.59
C ALA A 83 5.12 1.67 3.78
N SER A 84 5.19 0.48 3.25
CA SER A 84 6.32 -0.44 3.42
C SER A 84 6.96 -0.85 2.08
N VAL A 85 8.02 -1.64 2.14
CA VAL A 85 8.64 -2.24 0.95
C VAL A 85 7.64 -3.17 0.24
N ALA A 86 7.80 -3.37 -1.06
CA ALA A 86 6.84 -4.11 -1.88
C ALA A 86 6.50 -5.50 -1.32
N GLU A 87 7.47 -6.20 -0.75
CA GLU A 87 7.28 -7.50 -0.09
C GLU A 87 6.34 -7.41 1.12
N CYS A 88 6.59 -6.48 2.05
CA CYS A 88 5.76 -6.30 3.25
C CYS A 88 4.37 -5.74 2.90
N PHE A 89 4.31 -4.85 1.92
CA PHE A 89 3.05 -4.32 1.38
C PHE A 89 2.18 -5.45 0.82
N ALA A 90 2.75 -6.29 -0.03
CA ALA A 90 2.07 -7.45 -0.60
C ALA A 90 1.68 -8.47 0.48
N SER A 91 2.60 -8.76 1.41
CA SER A 91 2.35 -9.70 2.51
C SER A 91 1.15 -9.29 3.35
N GLY A 92 1.10 -8.01 3.77
CA GLY A 92 -0.01 -7.47 4.54
C GLY A 92 -1.32 -7.48 3.76
N ALA A 93 -1.28 -7.07 2.50
CA ALA A 93 -2.46 -7.03 1.65
C ALA A 93 -3.05 -8.42 1.38
N ILE A 94 -2.21 -9.39 0.99
CA ILE A 94 -2.66 -10.78 0.74
C ILE A 94 -3.17 -11.42 2.03
N SER A 95 -2.54 -11.15 3.17
CA SER A 95 -3.03 -11.64 4.47
C SER A 95 -4.44 -11.15 4.77
N ILE A 96 -4.74 -9.87 4.56
CA ILE A 96 -6.08 -9.31 4.72
C ILE A 96 -7.06 -9.99 3.76
N LEU A 97 -6.74 -10.04 2.46
CA LEU A 97 -7.63 -10.64 1.44
C LEU A 97 -7.93 -12.11 1.73
N LYS A 98 -6.90 -12.87 2.15
CA LYS A 98 -7.04 -14.27 2.57
C LYS A 98 -7.93 -14.41 3.79
N ASP A 99 -7.69 -13.59 4.83
CA ASP A 99 -8.42 -13.68 6.09
C ASP A 99 -9.88 -13.18 5.96
N LEU A 100 -10.22 -12.37 4.96
CA LEU A 100 -11.61 -12.07 4.62
C LEU A 100 -12.38 -13.32 4.15
N GLY A 101 -11.71 -14.28 3.49
CA GLY A 101 -12.26 -15.56 3.10
C GLY A 101 -13.36 -15.51 2.03
N VAL A 102 -13.47 -14.40 1.31
CA VAL A 102 -14.52 -14.16 0.30
C VAL A 102 -13.98 -13.81 -1.08
N VAL A 103 -12.68 -13.54 -1.19
CA VAL A 103 -12.03 -13.11 -2.44
C VAL A 103 -11.75 -14.31 -3.32
N ASP A 104 -12.27 -14.29 -4.55
CA ASP A 104 -12.03 -15.35 -5.54
C ASP A 104 -10.81 -15.05 -6.43
N SER A 105 -10.61 -13.77 -6.80
CA SER A 105 -9.54 -13.37 -7.72
C SER A 105 -8.94 -12.03 -7.34
N LEU A 106 -7.61 -11.90 -7.44
CA LEU A 106 -6.88 -10.64 -7.37
C LEU A 106 -6.53 -10.14 -8.76
N PHE A 107 -6.87 -8.89 -9.06
CA PHE A 107 -6.53 -8.21 -10.30
C PHE A 107 -5.48 -7.13 -10.05
N PHE A 108 -4.47 -7.03 -10.88
CA PHE A 108 -3.46 -5.97 -10.80
C PHE A 108 -3.03 -5.52 -12.20
N GLY A 109 -2.52 -4.30 -12.31
CA GLY A 109 -2.06 -3.74 -13.58
C GLY A 109 -0.72 -4.30 -14.01
N SER A 110 -0.53 -4.48 -15.31
CA SER A 110 0.76 -4.77 -15.94
C SER A 110 0.88 -3.96 -17.22
N GLU A 111 2.06 -3.47 -17.51
CA GLU A 111 2.36 -2.73 -18.73
C GLU A 111 2.48 -3.68 -19.93
N GLU A 112 3.27 -4.74 -19.78
CA GLU A 112 3.61 -5.64 -20.88
C GLU A 112 3.50 -7.13 -20.53
N LYS A 113 3.77 -7.49 -19.28
CA LYS A 113 3.89 -8.90 -18.86
C LYS A 113 2.53 -9.52 -18.57
N THR A 114 2.39 -10.77 -18.95
CA THR A 114 1.25 -11.61 -18.56
C THR A 114 1.38 -12.11 -17.13
N GLY A 115 0.28 -12.53 -16.53
CA GLY A 115 0.31 -13.15 -15.19
C GLY A 115 1.19 -14.39 -15.12
N GLN A 116 1.32 -15.16 -16.21
CA GLN A 116 2.17 -16.35 -16.29
C GLN A 116 3.65 -15.99 -16.31
N GLU A 117 4.06 -14.95 -17.05
CA GLU A 117 5.44 -14.47 -17.05
C GLU A 117 5.86 -13.94 -15.68
N LEU A 118 4.96 -13.19 -15.02
CA LEU A 118 5.21 -12.68 -13.68
C LEU A 118 5.27 -13.81 -12.64
N ALA A 119 4.47 -14.86 -12.79
CA ALA A 119 4.53 -16.05 -11.95
C ALA A 119 5.86 -16.79 -12.11
N LEU A 120 6.31 -17.00 -13.33
CA LEU A 120 7.61 -17.63 -13.61
C LEU A 120 8.76 -16.82 -12.97
N TYR A 121 8.71 -15.50 -13.08
CA TYR A 121 9.68 -14.63 -12.41
C TYR A 121 9.65 -14.81 -10.89
N ALA A 122 8.46 -14.79 -10.29
CA ALA A 122 8.26 -14.97 -8.86
C ALA A 122 8.80 -16.34 -8.38
N GLU A 123 8.52 -17.41 -9.11
CA GLU A 123 9.02 -18.76 -8.82
C GLU A 123 10.55 -18.82 -8.86
N ARG A 124 11.18 -18.25 -9.89
CA ARG A 124 12.64 -18.18 -10.02
C ARG A 124 13.29 -17.43 -8.86
N CYS A 125 12.73 -16.29 -8.47
CA CYS A 125 13.22 -15.52 -7.32
C CYS A 125 12.99 -16.23 -5.96
N ALA A 126 12.09 -17.19 -5.90
CA ALA A 126 11.81 -17.96 -4.69
C ALA A 126 12.75 -19.15 -4.48
N THR A 127 13.61 -19.50 -5.45
CA THR A 127 14.56 -20.63 -5.33
C THR A 127 15.65 -20.35 -4.30
N ASP A 128 16.16 -21.40 -3.67
CA ASP A 128 17.28 -21.27 -2.72
C ASP A 128 18.57 -20.82 -3.42
N GLU A 129 18.75 -21.22 -4.68
CA GLU A 129 19.86 -20.77 -5.52
C GLU A 129 19.84 -19.26 -5.69
N TYR A 130 18.67 -18.70 -6.08
CA TYR A 130 18.49 -17.26 -6.23
C TYR A 130 18.75 -16.50 -4.93
N ARG A 131 18.18 -16.98 -3.82
CA ARG A 131 18.36 -16.35 -2.50
C ARG A 131 19.82 -16.32 -2.06
N LYS A 132 20.57 -17.42 -2.28
CA LYS A 132 22.01 -17.50 -1.98
C LYS A 132 22.81 -16.55 -2.86
N ALA A 133 22.55 -16.52 -4.16
CA ALA A 133 23.21 -15.64 -5.12
C ALA A 133 22.96 -14.16 -4.80
N LEU A 134 21.71 -13.79 -4.50
CA LEU A 134 21.34 -12.43 -4.12
C LEU A 134 22.00 -12.00 -2.79
N ALA A 135 22.05 -12.90 -1.81
CA ALA A 135 22.72 -12.64 -0.53
C ALA A 135 24.24 -12.42 -0.70
N GLN A 136 24.88 -13.18 -1.61
CA GLN A 136 26.28 -13.03 -1.94
C GLN A 136 26.53 -11.70 -2.67
N LEU A 137 25.75 -11.38 -3.71
CA LEU A 137 25.82 -10.12 -4.44
C LEU A 137 25.67 -8.92 -3.52
N ARG A 138 24.77 -8.99 -2.53
CA ARG A 138 24.55 -7.91 -1.56
C ARG A 138 25.78 -7.65 -0.67
N LYS A 139 26.64 -8.64 -0.44
CA LYS A 139 27.91 -8.47 0.29
C LYS A 139 28.98 -7.84 -0.59
N GLU A 140 28.99 -8.19 -1.87
CA GLU A 140 29.95 -7.69 -2.86
C GLU A 140 29.63 -6.25 -3.29
N GLU A 141 28.37 -6.00 -3.65
CA GLU A 141 27.87 -4.77 -4.25
C GLU A 141 27.13 -3.87 -3.23
N LYS A 142 27.81 -3.49 -2.15
CA LYS A 142 27.20 -2.74 -1.02
C LYS A 142 26.63 -1.37 -1.40
N ARG A 143 27.04 -0.80 -2.55
CA ARG A 143 26.63 0.52 -3.02
C ARG A 143 25.44 0.48 -3.97
N LEU A 144 25.04 -0.70 -4.45
CA LEU A 144 23.91 -0.82 -5.37
C LEU A 144 22.58 -0.83 -4.60
N PRO A 145 21.57 -0.10 -5.07
CA PRO A 145 20.22 -0.21 -4.56
C PRO A 145 19.64 -1.62 -4.78
N PHE A 146 18.80 -2.07 -3.87
CA PHE A 146 18.22 -3.42 -3.92
C PHE A 146 17.57 -3.78 -5.27
N PRO A 147 16.79 -2.91 -5.94
CA PRO A 147 16.24 -3.24 -7.26
C PRO A 147 17.33 -3.60 -8.27
N LYS A 148 18.40 -2.81 -8.35
CA LYS A 148 19.53 -3.08 -9.26
C LYS A 148 20.29 -4.37 -8.91
N LEU A 149 20.40 -4.68 -7.61
CA LEU A 149 20.99 -5.96 -7.17
C LEU A 149 20.13 -7.14 -7.61
N ASN A 150 18.81 -7.00 -7.50
CA ASN A 150 17.86 -8.01 -7.91
C ASN A 150 17.92 -8.26 -9.42
N ASP A 151 17.95 -7.21 -10.22
CA ASP A 151 18.08 -7.30 -11.68
C ASP A 151 19.39 -7.95 -12.08
N LEU A 152 20.50 -7.56 -11.46
CA LEU A 152 21.82 -8.16 -11.71
C LEU A 152 21.87 -9.63 -11.32
N CYS A 153 21.27 -10.02 -10.20
CA CYS A 153 21.17 -11.39 -9.77
C CYS A 153 20.37 -12.23 -10.77
N TYR A 154 19.23 -11.73 -11.19
CA TYR A 154 18.38 -12.41 -12.16
C TYR A 154 19.10 -12.60 -13.50
N LYS A 155 19.77 -11.55 -14.01
CA LYS A 155 20.58 -11.63 -15.23
C LYS A 155 21.70 -12.67 -15.14
N LYS A 156 22.43 -12.70 -14.01
CA LYS A 156 23.51 -13.67 -13.80
C LYS A 156 23.03 -15.12 -13.80
N LEU A 157 21.85 -15.41 -13.25
CA LEU A 157 21.35 -16.77 -13.12
C LEU A 157 20.57 -17.26 -14.35
N TYR A 158 19.88 -16.35 -15.03
CA TYR A 158 18.94 -16.74 -16.11
C TYR A 158 19.29 -16.16 -17.47
N ASP A 159 20.44 -15.48 -17.59
CA ASP A 159 20.93 -14.82 -18.82
C ASP A 159 19.86 -13.91 -19.49
N ARG A 160 19.05 -13.26 -18.67
CA ARG A 160 17.93 -12.41 -19.09
C ARG A 160 17.72 -11.27 -18.11
N GLU A 161 17.47 -10.08 -18.61
CA GLU A 161 17.00 -8.95 -17.77
C GLU A 161 15.52 -9.13 -17.44
N PRO A 162 15.09 -8.86 -16.18
CA PRO A 162 13.70 -9.02 -15.80
C PRO A 162 12.78 -7.97 -16.45
N GLU A 163 13.30 -6.76 -16.73
CA GLU A 163 12.58 -5.63 -17.36
C GLU A 163 11.17 -5.41 -16.79
N LEU A 164 11.08 -5.34 -15.46
CA LEU A 164 9.82 -5.17 -14.76
C LEU A 164 9.54 -3.69 -14.46
N CYS A 165 8.35 -3.23 -14.84
CA CYS A 165 7.82 -1.93 -14.44
C CYS A 165 7.32 -1.95 -12.99
N ALA A 166 7.01 -0.77 -12.42
CA ALA A 166 6.63 -0.65 -11.02
C ALA A 166 5.40 -1.50 -10.62
N ASN A 167 4.39 -1.56 -11.49
CA ASN A 167 3.20 -2.38 -11.24
C ASN A 167 3.52 -3.87 -11.32
N GLU A 168 4.40 -4.26 -12.22
CA GLU A 168 4.84 -5.65 -12.41
C GLU A 168 5.68 -6.14 -11.22
N ILE A 169 6.53 -5.27 -10.66
CA ILE A 169 7.24 -5.57 -9.40
C ILE A 169 6.23 -5.86 -8.28
N LEU A 170 5.18 -5.05 -8.12
CA LEU A 170 4.13 -5.32 -7.13
C LEU A 170 3.35 -6.59 -7.48
N GLY A 171 3.01 -6.80 -8.76
CA GLY A 171 2.33 -8.00 -9.23
C GLY A 171 3.09 -9.28 -8.89
N THR A 172 4.42 -9.31 -9.09
CA THR A 172 5.26 -10.46 -8.71
C THR A 172 5.24 -10.71 -7.20
N GLN A 173 5.24 -9.63 -6.38
CA GLN A 173 5.16 -9.77 -4.93
C GLN A 173 3.78 -10.31 -4.50
N TYR A 174 2.68 -9.88 -5.14
CA TYR A 174 1.36 -10.44 -4.85
C TYR A 174 1.31 -11.94 -5.16
N ILE A 175 1.81 -12.36 -6.32
CA ILE A 175 1.87 -13.77 -6.71
C ILE A 175 2.72 -14.58 -5.70
N SER A 176 3.91 -14.08 -5.38
CA SER A 176 4.79 -14.71 -4.38
C SER A 176 4.09 -14.89 -3.04
N GLU A 177 3.36 -13.88 -2.58
CA GLU A 177 2.66 -13.92 -1.30
C GLU A 177 1.41 -14.82 -1.33
N ILE A 178 0.67 -14.87 -2.45
CA ILE A 178 -0.43 -15.82 -2.64
C ILE A 178 0.09 -17.26 -2.48
N HIS A 179 1.20 -17.59 -3.13
CA HIS A 179 1.81 -18.93 -3.04
C HIS A 179 2.36 -19.20 -1.63
N ARG A 180 3.15 -18.28 -1.07
CA ARG A 180 3.76 -18.42 0.26
C ARG A 180 2.73 -18.60 1.37
N GLN A 181 1.65 -17.82 1.32
CA GLN A 181 0.57 -17.87 2.31
C GLN A 181 -0.46 -18.97 2.01
N LYS A 182 -0.33 -19.67 0.87
CA LYS A 182 -1.33 -20.63 0.38
C LYS A 182 -2.73 -20.03 0.38
N ALA A 183 -2.85 -18.80 -0.12
CA ALA A 183 -4.12 -18.11 -0.21
C ALA A 183 -4.96 -18.73 -1.35
N PRO A 184 -6.23 -19.10 -1.11
CA PRO A 184 -7.11 -19.65 -2.15
C PRO A 184 -7.66 -18.53 -3.06
N ILE A 185 -6.76 -17.74 -3.63
CA ILE A 185 -7.07 -16.57 -4.44
C ILE A 185 -6.38 -16.76 -5.79
N SER A 186 -7.14 -16.79 -6.87
CA SER A 186 -6.57 -16.73 -8.23
C SER A 186 -6.07 -15.31 -8.52
N TYR A 187 -5.24 -15.16 -9.55
CA TYR A 187 -4.74 -13.83 -9.92
C TYR A 187 -4.75 -13.62 -11.43
N GLN A 188 -4.90 -12.37 -11.83
CA GLN A 188 -4.86 -11.98 -13.24
C GLN A 188 -4.22 -10.60 -13.41
N ALA A 189 -3.20 -10.54 -14.28
CA ALA A 189 -2.64 -9.27 -14.75
C ALA A 189 -3.58 -8.65 -15.80
N LEU A 190 -3.89 -7.38 -15.65
CA LEU A 190 -4.68 -6.60 -16.60
C LEU A 190 -3.76 -5.59 -17.27
N ARG A 191 -3.84 -5.50 -18.61
CA ARG A 191 -3.07 -4.51 -19.33
C ARG A 191 -3.54 -3.10 -18.95
N ILE A 192 -2.61 -2.26 -18.53
CA ILE A 192 -2.91 -0.87 -18.21
C ILE A 192 -2.94 -0.03 -19.50
N LEU A 193 -3.75 1.03 -19.49
CA LEU A 193 -3.74 2.00 -20.57
C LEU A 193 -2.47 2.85 -20.49
N PRO A 194 -1.72 3.02 -21.60
CA PRO A 194 -0.69 4.03 -21.65
C PRO A 194 -1.32 5.43 -21.52
N GLY A 195 -0.69 6.31 -20.77
CA GLY A 195 -1.18 7.68 -20.63
C GLY A 195 -0.86 8.32 -19.30
N ILE A 196 -1.81 9.07 -18.73
CA ILE A 196 -1.63 9.90 -17.55
C ILE A 196 -1.20 9.06 -16.34
N SER A 197 0.00 9.32 -15.83
CA SER A 197 0.48 8.68 -14.62
C SER A 197 -0.01 9.44 -13.38
N ALA A 198 -0.28 8.73 -12.30
CA ALA A 198 -0.56 9.35 -11.00
C ALA A 198 0.55 10.30 -10.54
N SER A 199 1.80 10.07 -10.98
CA SER A 199 2.94 10.93 -10.67
C SER A 199 2.84 12.29 -11.35
N ALA A 200 2.45 12.35 -12.62
CA ALA A 200 2.24 13.61 -13.33
C ALA A 200 1.12 14.44 -12.69
N ILE A 201 0.00 13.79 -12.34
CA ILE A 201 -1.11 14.47 -11.65
C ILE A 201 -0.67 15.01 -10.28
N ARG A 202 0.13 14.24 -9.52
CA ARG A 202 0.63 14.71 -8.22
C ARG A 202 1.57 15.90 -8.35
N GLU A 203 2.39 15.95 -9.40
CA GLU A 203 3.27 17.10 -9.65
C GLU A 203 2.47 18.36 -9.91
N GLU A 204 1.46 18.29 -10.76
CA GLU A 204 0.54 19.40 -11.02
C GLU A 204 -0.19 19.86 -9.73
N LEU A 205 -0.65 18.92 -8.92
CA LEU A 205 -1.32 19.24 -7.65
C LEU A 205 -0.38 19.84 -6.59
N ARG A 206 0.93 19.57 -6.66
CA ARG A 206 1.92 20.20 -5.77
C ARG A 206 2.09 21.67 -6.03
N GLU A 207 1.91 22.11 -7.26
CA GLU A 207 1.96 23.52 -7.66
C GLU A 207 0.72 24.31 -7.20
N GLN A 208 -0.31 23.60 -6.72
CA GLN A 208 -1.58 24.16 -6.23
C GLN A 208 -1.70 24.05 -4.69
N ASP A 209 -2.91 23.87 -4.20
CA ASP A 209 -3.25 23.83 -2.76
C ASP A 209 -2.55 22.72 -1.97
N PHE A 210 -2.13 21.63 -2.61
CA PHE A 210 -1.45 20.52 -1.93
C PHE A 210 -0.02 20.90 -1.51
N GLY A 211 0.66 21.78 -2.24
CA GLY A 211 2.02 22.25 -1.90
C GLY A 211 2.12 22.84 -0.50
N ALA A 212 1.21 23.74 -0.15
CA ALA A 212 1.18 24.37 1.18
C ALA A 212 0.91 23.35 2.31
N SER A 213 0.06 22.35 2.05
CA SER A 213 -0.19 21.27 2.99
C SER A 213 1.04 20.37 3.17
N LEU A 214 1.77 20.09 2.09
CA LEU A 214 3.00 19.30 2.11
C LEU A 214 4.09 20.02 2.93
N GLU A 215 4.35 21.30 2.69
CA GLU A 215 5.32 22.09 3.46
C GLU A 215 5.01 22.10 4.96
N LYS A 216 3.74 22.21 5.35
CA LYS A 216 3.32 22.14 6.76
C LYS A 216 3.70 20.80 7.37
N GLY A 217 3.42 19.68 6.68
CA GLY A 217 3.77 18.35 7.12
C GLY A 217 5.28 18.13 7.18
N GLU A 218 6.04 18.67 6.23
CA GLU A 218 7.49 18.62 6.22
C GLU A 218 8.09 19.38 7.42
N ARG A 219 7.56 20.55 7.75
CA ARG A 219 7.95 21.27 8.98
C ARG A 219 7.63 20.46 10.23
N ALA A 220 6.50 19.77 10.28
CA ALA A 220 6.18 18.89 11.40
C ALA A 220 7.18 17.73 11.53
N ILE A 221 7.62 17.14 10.42
CA ILE A 221 8.68 16.11 10.40
C ILE A 221 9.97 16.66 11.01
N LEU A 222 10.46 17.79 10.53
CA LEU A 222 11.70 18.40 11.02
C LEU A 222 11.61 18.75 12.52
N THR A 223 10.45 19.27 12.96
CA THR A 223 10.19 19.54 14.37
C THR A 223 10.29 18.28 15.23
N VAL A 224 9.61 17.18 14.83
CA VAL A 224 9.66 15.91 15.55
C VAL A 224 11.08 15.36 15.62
N LEU A 225 11.84 15.41 14.53
CA LEU A 225 13.22 14.95 14.48
C LEU A 225 14.14 15.82 15.35
N GLY A 226 13.98 17.14 15.33
CA GLY A 226 14.76 18.07 16.14
C GLY A 226 14.52 17.92 17.64
N LEU A 227 13.30 17.53 18.03
CA LEU A 227 12.97 17.20 19.43
C LEU A 227 13.40 15.79 19.84
N SER A 228 13.68 14.94 18.87
CA SER A 228 14.13 13.57 19.08
C SER A 228 15.62 13.57 19.46
N GLN A 229 15.96 12.98 20.60
CA GLN A 229 17.35 12.64 20.95
C GLN A 229 17.80 11.35 20.26
N GLY A 230 17.19 11.02 19.10
CA GLY A 230 17.39 9.78 18.37
C GLY A 230 18.83 9.58 17.90
N LYS A 231 19.25 8.32 17.90
CA LYS A 231 20.56 7.91 17.38
C LYS A 231 20.53 7.60 15.88
N ASP A 232 19.36 7.74 15.25
CA ASP A 232 19.17 7.50 13.83
C ASP A 232 19.82 8.58 12.94
N ARG A 233 19.95 8.28 11.64
CA ARG A 233 20.65 9.19 10.71
C ARG A 233 19.91 10.49 10.45
N PHE A 234 18.57 10.50 10.54
CA PHE A 234 17.77 11.69 10.30
C PHE A 234 17.83 12.66 11.46
N SER A 235 17.62 12.19 12.70
CA SER A 235 17.69 13.02 13.90
C SER A 235 19.07 13.68 14.08
N LYS A 236 20.16 12.99 13.69
CA LYS A 236 21.52 13.54 13.76
C LYS A 236 21.79 14.70 12.79
N LYS A 237 21.04 14.76 11.69
CA LYS A 237 21.26 15.76 10.62
C LYS A 237 20.18 16.83 10.57
N SER A 238 19.01 16.61 11.19
CA SER A 238 17.86 17.53 11.10
C SER A 238 18.15 18.96 11.58
N GLY A 239 19.01 19.14 12.57
CA GLY A 239 19.33 20.46 13.13
C GLY A 239 20.11 21.39 12.20
N GLY A 240 20.67 20.88 11.09
CA GLY A 240 21.41 21.66 10.11
C GLY A 240 20.69 21.81 8.76
N CYS A 241 19.46 21.34 8.63
CA CYS A 241 18.72 21.35 7.36
C CYS A 241 17.54 22.32 7.41
N ALA A 242 17.39 23.12 6.35
CA ALA A 242 16.30 24.09 6.25
C ALA A 242 14.97 23.44 5.84
N ASP A 243 15.03 22.38 5.05
CA ASP A 243 13.85 21.67 4.56
C ASP A 243 14.07 20.14 4.50
N LEU A 244 13.02 19.41 4.15
CA LEU A 244 13.05 17.96 4.05
C LEU A 244 13.94 17.47 2.90
N LYS A 245 14.00 18.19 1.80
CA LYS A 245 14.83 17.85 0.65
C LYS A 245 16.30 17.86 1.04
N GLU A 246 16.74 18.92 1.70
CA GLU A 246 18.11 19.04 2.21
C GLU A 246 18.45 17.92 3.21
N LEU A 247 17.51 17.58 4.12
CA LEU A 247 17.69 16.47 5.04
C LEU A 247 17.86 15.12 4.31
N LEU A 248 17.01 14.83 3.32
CA LEU A 248 17.09 13.59 2.56
C LEU A 248 18.40 13.49 1.76
N GLU A 249 18.87 14.60 1.21
CA GLU A 249 20.17 14.66 0.53
C GLU A 249 21.33 14.45 1.51
N ALA A 250 21.30 15.07 2.67
CA ALA A 250 22.36 14.97 3.69
C ALA A 250 22.52 13.56 4.30
N VAL A 251 21.46 12.74 4.29
CA VAL A 251 21.49 11.36 4.81
C VAL A 251 21.65 10.29 3.72
N ARG A 252 21.55 10.66 2.45
CA ARG A 252 21.55 9.74 1.32
C ARG A 252 22.87 9.00 1.17
N THR A 253 22.77 7.71 0.87
CA THR A 253 23.89 6.88 0.41
C THR A 253 23.63 6.36 -1.00
N PRO A 254 24.65 5.90 -1.75
CA PRO A 254 24.45 5.33 -3.09
C PRO A 254 23.48 4.13 -3.15
N ALA A 255 23.31 3.42 -2.04
CA ALA A 255 22.38 2.28 -1.93
C ALA A 255 20.93 2.70 -1.66
N ASP A 256 20.66 3.97 -1.41
CA ASP A 256 19.33 4.45 -1.08
C ASP A 256 18.56 4.88 -2.34
N THR A 257 17.30 4.44 -2.42
CA THR A 257 16.29 5.02 -3.31
C THR A 257 15.45 6.02 -2.54
N ASP A 258 14.83 6.99 -3.24
CA ASP A 258 13.95 7.99 -2.64
C ASP A 258 12.84 7.36 -1.81
N ALA A 259 12.19 6.36 -2.35
CA ALA A 259 11.13 5.65 -1.65
C ALA A 259 11.63 4.92 -0.38
N ARG A 260 12.87 4.40 -0.40
CA ARG A 260 13.48 3.82 0.80
C ARG A 260 13.71 4.86 1.87
N LEU A 261 14.30 6.00 1.51
CA LEU A 261 14.56 7.11 2.43
C LEU A 261 13.27 7.64 3.07
N LYS A 262 12.24 7.86 2.25
CA LYS A 262 10.94 8.36 2.72
C LYS A 262 10.25 7.39 3.67
N ARG A 263 10.27 6.08 3.37
CA ARG A 263 9.72 5.05 4.28
C ARG A 263 10.49 4.98 5.60
N GLU A 264 11.82 5.03 5.55
CA GLU A 264 12.65 5.00 6.74
C GLU A 264 12.43 6.25 7.60
N LEU A 265 12.34 7.43 6.97
CA LEU A 265 12.01 8.68 7.64
C LEU A 265 10.65 8.61 8.33
N LEU A 266 9.61 8.17 7.61
CA LEU A 266 8.26 8.01 8.17
C LEU A 266 8.25 7.03 9.35
N SER A 267 8.95 5.91 9.21
CA SER A 267 9.11 4.90 10.28
C SER A 267 9.81 5.50 11.51
N THR A 268 10.83 6.32 11.31
CA THR A 268 11.56 7.01 12.39
C THR A 268 10.65 8.00 13.11
N VAL A 269 9.95 8.86 12.38
CA VAL A 269 9.03 9.86 12.96
C VAL A 269 7.89 9.20 13.73
N LEU A 270 7.33 8.14 13.18
CA LEU A 270 6.25 7.38 13.84
C LEU A 270 6.76 6.36 14.86
N GLN A 271 8.09 6.20 15.04
CA GLN A 271 8.69 5.23 15.93
C GLN A 271 8.13 3.82 15.70
N THR A 272 8.08 3.42 14.43
CA THR A 272 7.51 2.14 14.04
C THR A 272 8.41 1.00 14.50
N PRO A 273 7.91 0.03 15.29
CA PRO A 273 8.70 -1.13 15.67
C PRO A 273 9.10 -1.96 14.45
N GLY A 274 10.39 -2.30 14.32
CA GLY A 274 10.90 -3.02 13.14
C GLY A 274 10.30 -4.41 12.96
N GLU A 275 9.87 -5.06 14.04
CA GLU A 275 9.24 -6.38 14.03
C GLU A 275 7.80 -6.38 13.50
N ILE A 276 7.07 -5.27 13.57
CA ILE A 276 5.63 -5.24 13.25
C ILE A 276 5.34 -5.61 11.80
N LEU A 277 6.26 -5.32 10.87
CA LEU A 277 6.13 -5.69 9.45
C LEU A 277 6.34 -7.19 9.19
N ARG A 278 6.85 -7.95 10.19
CA ARG A 278 6.94 -9.41 10.13
C ARG A 278 5.65 -10.08 10.58
N GLU A 279 4.79 -9.33 11.26
CA GLU A 279 3.48 -9.77 11.68
C GLU A 279 2.48 -9.58 10.52
N LYS A 280 1.36 -10.28 10.58
CA LYS A 280 0.22 -10.01 9.70
C LYS A 280 -0.67 -8.91 10.27
N PRO A 281 -1.37 -8.13 9.41
CA PRO A 281 -2.41 -7.24 9.89
C PRO A 281 -3.51 -8.00 10.62
N LEU A 282 -3.90 -7.52 11.80
CA LEU A 282 -4.98 -8.08 12.60
C LEU A 282 -6.30 -7.34 12.39
N PHE A 283 -6.29 -6.25 11.64
CA PHE A 283 -7.48 -5.47 11.32
C PHE A 283 -7.37 -4.83 9.94
N THR A 284 -8.52 -4.46 9.42
CA THR A 284 -8.71 -3.54 8.30
C THR A 284 -9.81 -2.56 8.66
N VAL A 285 -9.89 -1.42 7.97
CA VAL A 285 -10.89 -0.39 8.23
C VAL A 285 -11.83 -0.28 7.04
N LEU A 286 -13.14 -0.24 7.31
CA LEU A 286 -14.13 0.05 6.28
C LEU A 286 -14.05 1.53 5.90
N LEU A 287 -13.73 1.82 4.64
CA LEU A 287 -13.68 3.17 4.11
C LEU A 287 -14.97 3.54 3.35
N GLY A 288 -15.59 2.57 2.69
CA GLY A 288 -16.86 2.80 2.02
C GLY A 288 -17.43 1.55 1.36
N ALA A 289 -18.75 1.60 1.09
CA ALA A 289 -19.46 0.52 0.42
C ALA A 289 -20.74 1.02 -0.24
N ASN A 290 -21.09 0.45 -1.40
CA ASN A 290 -22.43 0.50 -1.98
C ASN A 290 -23.30 -0.65 -1.47
N GLU A 291 -24.47 -0.84 -2.03
CA GLU A 291 -25.41 -1.89 -1.62
C GLU A 291 -24.80 -3.31 -1.77
N LYS A 292 -24.09 -3.60 -2.88
CA LYS A 292 -23.42 -4.89 -3.10
C LYS A 292 -22.31 -5.12 -2.08
N GLY A 293 -21.49 -4.11 -1.81
CA GLY A 293 -20.44 -4.16 -0.79
C GLY A 293 -20.99 -4.38 0.61
N ARG A 294 -22.11 -3.75 0.97
CA ARG A 294 -22.78 -3.96 2.27
C ARG A 294 -23.33 -5.38 2.41
N LYS A 295 -23.92 -5.92 1.35
CA LYS A 295 -24.37 -7.33 1.33
C LYS A 295 -23.19 -8.28 1.53
N LEU A 296 -22.06 -8.05 0.84
CA LEU A 296 -20.85 -8.84 1.02
C LEU A 296 -20.33 -8.76 2.47
N LEU A 297 -20.23 -7.57 3.05
CA LEU A 297 -19.80 -7.36 4.44
C LEU A 297 -20.66 -8.11 5.44
N SER A 298 -21.99 -8.13 5.25
CA SER A 298 -22.90 -8.87 6.14
C SER A 298 -22.70 -10.38 6.08
N GLY A 299 -22.22 -10.90 4.92
CA GLY A 299 -21.90 -12.31 4.70
C GLY A 299 -20.51 -12.74 5.18
N ILE A 300 -19.59 -11.78 5.44
CA ILE A 300 -18.28 -12.10 5.95
C ILE A 300 -18.41 -12.61 7.39
N ARG A 301 -18.06 -13.87 7.60
CA ARG A 301 -18.05 -14.46 8.95
C ARG A 301 -17.02 -13.73 9.80
N LYS A 302 -17.34 -13.50 11.09
CA LYS A 302 -16.37 -12.94 12.04
C LYS A 302 -15.14 -13.85 12.09
N ASN A 303 -14.08 -13.44 11.46
CA ASN A 303 -12.80 -14.13 11.53
C ASN A 303 -12.10 -13.70 12.82
N LYS A 304 -11.65 -14.66 13.64
CA LYS A 304 -10.89 -14.36 14.85
C LYS A 304 -9.51 -13.73 14.54
N ASN A 305 -9.04 -13.92 13.31
CA ASN A 305 -7.71 -13.47 12.88
C ASN A 305 -7.69 -12.09 12.22
N LEU A 306 -8.86 -11.53 11.84
CA LEU A 306 -8.98 -10.23 11.21
C LEU A 306 -10.24 -9.51 11.70
N GLN A 307 -10.06 -8.30 12.21
CA GLN A 307 -11.17 -7.43 12.61
C GLN A 307 -11.45 -6.38 11.52
N ILE A 308 -12.71 -6.25 11.10
CA ILE A 308 -13.14 -5.12 10.25
C ILE A 308 -13.64 -3.99 11.15
N VAL A 309 -12.89 -2.88 11.19
CA VAL A 309 -13.25 -1.70 11.97
C VAL A 309 -14.19 -0.83 11.12
N THR A 310 -15.45 -0.69 11.55
CA THR A 310 -16.47 0.10 10.86
C THR A 310 -16.70 1.48 11.50
N LYS A 311 -16.33 1.64 12.77
CA LYS A 311 -16.36 2.90 13.52
C LYS A 311 -15.16 2.92 14.43
N GLN A 312 -14.60 4.10 14.71
CA GLN A 312 -13.55 4.17 15.73
C GLN A 312 -14.03 3.50 17.02
N ALA A 313 -13.25 2.53 17.47
CA ALA A 313 -13.63 1.72 18.62
C ALA A 313 -13.76 2.59 19.89
N ARG A 314 -14.92 2.54 20.55
CA ARG A 314 -15.10 3.15 21.88
C ARG A 314 -14.33 2.39 22.96
N THR A 315 -14.01 1.12 22.73
CA THR A 315 -13.21 0.26 23.60
C THR A 315 -11.91 -0.10 22.89
N TRP A 316 -10.78 0.12 23.57
CA TRP A 316 -9.47 -0.22 23.02
C TRP A 316 -9.33 -1.74 22.85
N PRO A 317 -8.82 -2.21 21.70
CA PRO A 317 -8.42 -3.60 21.53
C PRO A 317 -7.38 -3.99 22.60
N LYS A 318 -7.21 -5.28 22.84
CA LYS A 318 -6.18 -5.83 23.75
C LYS A 318 -5.13 -6.62 22.98
N GLY A 319 -3.95 -6.82 23.59
CA GLY A 319 -2.87 -7.62 23.02
C GLY A 319 -2.24 -7.00 21.76
N ASP A 320 -1.85 -7.84 20.80
CA ASP A 320 -1.12 -7.40 19.59
C ASP A 320 -1.97 -6.49 18.69
N LEU A 321 -3.28 -6.70 18.66
CA LEU A 321 -4.19 -5.80 17.96
C LEU A 321 -4.13 -4.38 18.52
N GLN A 322 -3.95 -4.21 19.83
CA GLN A 322 -3.78 -2.90 20.46
C GLN A 322 -2.53 -2.19 19.97
N LYS A 323 -1.42 -2.90 19.85
CA LYS A 323 -0.15 -2.33 19.35
C LYS A 323 -0.29 -1.84 17.92
N GLN A 324 -0.84 -2.69 17.05
CA GLN A 324 -1.07 -2.34 15.63
C GLN A 324 -2.04 -1.17 15.48
N TYR A 325 -3.14 -1.18 16.25
CA TYR A 325 -4.15 -0.13 16.18
C TYR A 325 -3.65 1.20 16.77
N ALA A 326 -2.85 1.19 17.83
CA ALA A 326 -2.21 2.39 18.38
C ALA A 326 -1.26 3.04 17.37
N LEU A 327 -0.45 2.24 16.68
CA LEU A 327 0.44 2.73 15.63
C LEU A 327 -0.35 3.32 14.43
N TYR A 328 -1.43 2.65 14.03
CA TYR A 328 -2.35 3.16 13.02
C TYR A 328 -2.93 4.53 13.39
N LEU A 329 -3.43 4.70 14.63
CA LEU A 329 -3.96 5.98 15.10
C LEU A 329 -2.88 7.06 15.18
N LYS A 330 -1.64 6.70 15.56
CA LYS A 330 -0.49 7.61 15.55
C LYS A 330 -0.21 8.11 14.12
N ALA A 331 -0.21 7.21 13.13
CA ALA A 331 -0.03 7.56 11.73
C ALA A 331 -1.17 8.47 11.23
N GLN A 332 -2.42 8.14 11.55
CA GLN A 332 -3.58 8.97 11.20
C GLN A 332 -3.51 10.38 11.81
N SER A 333 -3.14 10.47 13.08
CA SER A 333 -2.97 11.76 13.76
C SER A 333 -1.83 12.57 13.14
N PHE A 334 -0.74 11.91 12.77
CA PHE A 334 0.38 12.56 12.10
C PHE A 334 0.00 13.04 10.69
N TYR A 335 -0.77 12.25 9.93
CA TYR A 335 -1.28 12.67 8.62
C TYR A 335 -2.10 13.97 8.72
N ALA A 336 -2.79 14.20 9.82
CA ALA A 336 -3.53 15.46 10.02
C ALA A 336 -2.63 16.71 9.97
N SER A 337 -1.32 16.57 10.26
CA SER A 337 -0.37 17.69 10.13
C SER A 337 -0.12 18.12 8.69
N PHE A 338 -0.42 17.25 7.71
CA PHE A 338 -0.36 17.55 6.27
C PHE A 338 -1.66 18.17 5.73
N CYS A 339 -2.73 18.19 6.51
CA CYS A 339 -4.01 18.73 6.07
C CYS A 339 -4.15 20.23 6.39
N GLN A 340 -4.86 20.97 5.54
CA GLN A 340 -5.20 22.38 5.84
C GLN A 340 -6.08 22.48 7.10
N GLU A 341 -5.93 23.56 7.88
CA GLU A 341 -6.60 23.73 9.18
C GLU A 341 -8.12 23.58 9.15
N LYS A 342 -8.79 23.97 8.06
CA LYS A 342 -10.24 23.80 7.91
C LYS A 342 -10.68 22.33 7.82
N ARG A 343 -9.75 21.38 7.54
CA ARG A 343 -10.01 19.94 7.48
C ARG A 343 -9.37 19.17 8.63
N ALA A 344 -8.42 19.76 9.36
CA ALA A 344 -7.57 19.07 10.32
C ALA A 344 -8.16 18.93 11.73
N GLY A 345 -9.05 19.79 12.16
CA GLY A 345 -9.60 19.73 13.50
C GLY A 345 -10.53 18.53 13.66
N ASN A 346 -10.25 17.61 14.58
CA ASN A 346 -11.15 16.52 15.05
C ASN A 346 -12.00 15.77 13.97
N THR A 347 -11.99 16.25 12.71
CA THR A 347 -12.88 15.84 11.63
C THR A 347 -12.37 14.55 10.96
N LEU A 348 -11.04 14.38 10.78
CA LEU A 348 -10.47 13.17 10.18
C LEU A 348 -10.67 11.94 11.08
N LEU A 349 -10.51 12.12 12.39
CA LEU A 349 -10.76 11.09 13.39
C LEU A 349 -12.24 10.73 13.55
N LYS A 350 -13.15 11.63 13.11
CA LYS A 350 -14.60 11.45 13.20
C LYS A 350 -15.25 11.07 11.87
N LYS A 351 -14.51 11.04 10.77
CA LYS A 351 -15.06 10.63 9.46
C LYS A 351 -15.64 9.21 9.55
N GLN A 352 -16.76 9.03 8.91
CA GLN A 352 -17.49 7.75 8.83
C GLN A 352 -17.26 7.12 7.46
N PRO A 353 -17.39 5.79 7.33
CA PRO A 353 -17.40 5.14 6.04
C PRO A 353 -18.39 5.77 5.07
N VAL A 354 -18.00 5.85 3.79
CA VAL A 354 -18.83 6.41 2.72
C VAL A 354 -19.79 5.34 2.24
N PHE A 355 -21.08 5.67 2.21
CA PHE A 355 -22.11 4.80 1.65
C PHE A 355 -22.75 5.51 0.46
N ILE A 356 -22.87 4.82 -0.69
CA ILE A 356 -23.54 5.30 -1.91
C ILE A 356 -24.52 4.26 -2.42
#